data_5ef98aaaf1d4b3e4edb6798694995c34
#
_entry.id   5ef98aaaf1d4b3e4edb6798694995c34
#
_cell.length_a   1.000
_cell.length_b   1.000
_cell.length_c   1.000
_cell.angle_alpha   90.00
_cell.angle_beta   90.00
_cell.angle_gamma   90.00
#
_symmetry.space_group_name_H-M   'P 1'
#
loop_
_entity.id
_entity.type
_entity.pdbx_description
1 polymer ?
#
loop_
_entity_poly.entity_id
_entity_poly.type
_entity_poly.pdbx_seq_one_letter_code
_entity_poly.pdbx_strand_id
1 'polypeptide(L)'
;LGLEPPVFDKNVRFFNPESNADTVVLQSEYMAAKLWQDELFKSRYPEADWDHALEIKVSDGYEPLIFDLDATDEAGESQLEEMLAEGYTLWHVSKDLEASEGRGQSEINALFADAKLNGWRTAALTPATLEQVTSFKQDHQATYGFYTTDPTELKIIVRSNPGVVLLKDGVVQNKWAWRDVPVNCGEALGTH
;
A
#
# COMPACT_ATOMS: atom_id res chain seq x y z
N LEU A 1 -5.75 -2.36 12.46
CA LEU A 1 -6.79 -3.18 11.84
C LEU A 1 -6.07 -4.33 11.17
N GLY A 2 -6.18 -5.55 11.74
CA GLY A 2 -5.58 -6.77 11.17
C GLY A 2 -6.32 -7.17 9.89
N LEU A 3 -6.02 -6.49 8.80
CA LEU A 3 -6.53 -6.85 7.48
C LEU A 3 -5.66 -7.99 6.97
N GLU A 4 -6.25 -9.17 6.86
CA GLU A 4 -5.55 -10.32 6.31
C GLU A 4 -5.52 -10.22 4.78
N PRO A 5 -4.40 -10.59 4.14
CA PRO A 5 -4.33 -10.64 2.68
C PRO A 5 -5.29 -11.69 2.14
N PRO A 6 -5.66 -11.62 0.85
CA PRO A 6 -6.45 -12.67 0.22
C PRO A 6 -5.68 -14.00 0.26
N VAL A 7 -6.41 -15.08 0.50
CA VAL A 7 -5.84 -16.43 0.52
C VAL A 7 -6.16 -17.11 -0.80
N PHE A 8 -5.13 -17.67 -1.43
CA PHE A 8 -5.24 -18.45 -2.65
C PHE A 8 -4.95 -19.94 -2.35
N ASP A 9 -5.63 -20.82 -3.03
CA ASP A 9 -5.39 -22.25 -2.98
C ASP A 9 -5.41 -22.83 -4.39
N LYS A 10 -5.00 -24.08 -4.53
CA LYS A 10 -4.97 -24.78 -5.81
C LYS A 10 -6.07 -25.81 -5.86
N ASN A 11 -6.79 -25.86 -6.98
CA ASN A 11 -7.69 -26.95 -7.28
C ASN A 11 -6.89 -28.17 -7.73
N VAL A 12 -7.25 -29.34 -7.22
CA VAL A 12 -6.75 -30.64 -7.67
C VAL A 12 -7.92 -31.44 -8.20
N ARG A 13 -7.86 -31.84 -9.46
CA ARG A 13 -8.88 -32.66 -10.10
C ARG A 13 -8.50 -34.14 -10.01
N PHE A 14 -9.45 -34.97 -9.63
CA PHE A 14 -9.34 -36.39 -9.61
C PHE A 14 -10.38 -37.01 -10.55
N PHE A 15 -9.96 -37.91 -11.43
CA PHE A 15 -10.81 -38.52 -12.42
C PHE A 15 -10.59 -40.02 -12.42
N ASN A 16 -11.69 -40.82 -12.44
CA ASN A 16 -11.65 -42.24 -12.60
C ASN A 16 -12.16 -42.59 -14.00
N PRO A 17 -11.29 -43.08 -14.90
CA PRO A 17 -11.69 -43.42 -16.29
C PRO A 17 -12.65 -44.59 -16.41
N GLU A 18 -12.65 -45.51 -15.44
CA GLU A 18 -13.54 -46.69 -15.49
C GLU A 18 -14.98 -46.36 -15.09
N SER A 19 -15.13 -45.60 -14.01
CA SER A 19 -16.45 -45.20 -13.50
C SER A 19 -16.95 -43.85 -14.03
N ASN A 20 -16.08 -43.13 -14.74
CA ASN A 20 -16.32 -41.77 -15.19
C ASN A 20 -16.63 -40.79 -14.04
N ALA A 21 -16.19 -41.13 -12.81
CA ALA A 21 -16.31 -40.26 -11.65
C ALA A 21 -15.28 -39.16 -11.72
N ASP A 22 -15.72 -37.94 -11.44
CA ASP A 22 -14.89 -36.73 -11.45
C ASP A 22 -15.14 -35.91 -10.18
N THR A 23 -14.09 -35.34 -9.62
CA THR A 23 -14.20 -34.43 -8.49
C THR A 23 -13.04 -33.44 -8.46
N VAL A 24 -13.29 -32.25 -7.91
CA VAL A 24 -12.30 -31.21 -7.69
C VAL A 24 -12.25 -30.92 -6.19
N VAL A 25 -11.06 -30.95 -5.62
CA VAL A 25 -10.81 -30.71 -4.19
C VAL A 25 -9.76 -29.63 -4.06
N LEU A 26 -9.87 -28.76 -3.06
CA LEU A 26 -8.80 -27.82 -2.72
C LEU A 26 -7.56 -28.59 -2.25
N GLN A 27 -6.38 -28.19 -2.68
CA GLN A 27 -5.12 -28.83 -2.28
C GLN A 27 -4.96 -28.83 -0.75
N SER A 28 -5.32 -27.73 -0.10
CA SER A 28 -5.30 -27.63 1.37
C SER A 28 -6.20 -28.67 2.03
N GLU A 29 -7.42 -28.87 1.52
CA GLU A 29 -8.36 -29.88 2.02
C GLU A 29 -7.85 -31.30 1.78
N TYR A 30 -7.33 -31.55 0.56
CA TYR A 30 -6.72 -32.84 0.22
C TYR A 30 -5.59 -33.21 1.19
N MET A 31 -4.71 -32.24 1.50
CA MET A 31 -3.61 -32.43 2.41
C MET A 31 -4.06 -32.56 3.88
N ALA A 32 -4.99 -31.72 4.33
CA ALA A 32 -5.49 -31.71 5.71
C ALA A 32 -6.24 -33.01 6.06
N ALA A 33 -7.10 -33.48 5.16
CA ALA A 33 -7.86 -34.72 5.32
C ALA A 33 -7.04 -35.97 4.99
N LYS A 34 -5.79 -35.81 4.48
CA LYS A 34 -4.92 -36.92 4.06
C LYS A 34 -5.64 -37.88 3.10
N LEU A 35 -6.37 -37.34 2.11
CA LEU A 35 -7.22 -38.16 1.22
C LEU A 35 -6.45 -39.22 0.46
N TRP A 36 -5.13 -39.07 0.28
CA TRP A 36 -4.26 -40.13 -0.26
C TRP A 36 -4.15 -41.37 0.64
N GLN A 37 -4.61 -41.33 1.89
CA GLN A 37 -4.66 -42.44 2.84
C GLN A 37 -6.08 -42.96 3.03
N ASP A 38 -7.09 -42.27 2.53
CA ASP A 38 -8.50 -42.64 2.66
C ASP A 38 -8.85 -43.78 1.68
N GLU A 39 -9.29 -44.92 2.19
CA GLU A 39 -9.58 -46.11 1.39
C GLU A 39 -10.83 -45.95 0.50
N LEU A 40 -11.80 -45.09 0.92
CA LEU A 40 -12.96 -44.80 0.09
C LEU A 40 -12.58 -43.88 -1.06
N PHE A 41 -11.74 -42.89 -0.79
CA PHE A 41 -11.23 -42.00 -1.81
C PHE A 41 -10.39 -42.76 -2.85
N LYS A 42 -9.45 -43.60 -2.40
CA LYS A 42 -8.63 -44.44 -3.28
C LYS A 42 -9.46 -45.42 -4.08
N SER A 43 -10.48 -46.03 -3.48
CA SER A 43 -11.40 -46.96 -4.21
C SER A 43 -12.19 -46.23 -5.29
N ARG A 44 -12.54 -44.97 -5.04
CA ARG A 44 -13.29 -44.14 -5.98
C ARG A 44 -12.41 -43.59 -7.10
N TYR A 45 -11.14 -43.29 -6.79
CA TYR A 45 -10.16 -42.70 -7.70
C TYR A 45 -8.83 -43.48 -7.67
N PRO A 46 -8.81 -44.75 -8.14
CA PRO A 46 -7.65 -45.67 -7.99
C PRO A 46 -6.42 -45.24 -8.77
N GLU A 47 -6.61 -44.53 -9.88
CA GLU A 47 -5.55 -43.97 -10.73
C GLU A 47 -5.80 -42.48 -10.97
N ALA A 48 -5.80 -41.72 -9.89
CA ALA A 48 -6.12 -40.30 -9.95
C ALA A 48 -5.06 -39.53 -10.73
N ASP A 49 -5.44 -38.96 -11.87
CA ASP A 49 -4.65 -37.97 -12.57
C ASP A 49 -4.74 -36.65 -11.82
N TRP A 50 -3.57 -36.07 -11.56
CA TRP A 50 -3.42 -34.75 -10.96
C TRP A 50 -3.44 -33.72 -12.06
N ASP A 51 -4.51 -32.94 -12.15
CA ASP A 51 -4.50 -31.74 -12.94
C ASP A 51 -4.45 -30.52 -11.99
N HIS A 52 -3.36 -29.78 -12.04
CA HIS A 52 -3.25 -28.51 -11.32
C HIS A 52 -4.05 -27.48 -12.10
N ALA A 53 -5.33 -27.38 -11.78
CA ALA A 53 -6.09 -26.21 -12.22
C ALA A 53 -5.61 -24.95 -11.51
N LEU A 54 -5.93 -23.82 -12.10
CA LEU A 54 -5.58 -22.45 -11.67
C LEU A 54 -5.69 -22.24 -10.16
N GLU A 55 -4.81 -21.41 -9.60
CA GLU A 55 -5.00 -20.86 -8.28
C GLU A 55 -6.38 -20.20 -8.19
N ILE A 56 -7.12 -20.55 -7.15
CA ILE A 56 -8.41 -19.94 -6.86
C ILE A 56 -8.34 -19.15 -5.57
N LYS A 57 -9.02 -18.04 -5.56
CA LYS A 57 -9.14 -17.20 -4.38
C LYS A 57 -10.17 -17.80 -3.44
N VAL A 58 -9.73 -18.30 -2.28
CA VAL A 58 -10.60 -18.94 -1.27
C VAL A 58 -11.04 -17.99 -0.16
N SER A 59 -10.36 -16.85 -0.04
CA SER A 59 -10.73 -15.79 0.89
C SER A 59 -10.55 -14.44 0.22
N ASP A 60 -11.56 -13.58 0.31
CA ASP A 60 -11.53 -12.25 -0.29
C ASP A 60 -10.55 -11.29 0.38
N GLY A 61 -9.99 -11.58 1.54
CA GLY A 61 -8.98 -10.78 2.21
C GLY A 61 -8.93 -9.31 1.77
N TYR A 62 -7.97 -8.56 2.26
CA TYR A 62 -7.73 -7.21 1.80
C TYR A 62 -6.67 -7.20 0.69
N GLU A 63 -7.04 -6.75 -0.51
CA GLU A 63 -6.09 -6.44 -1.58
C GLU A 63 -5.79 -4.94 -1.53
N PRO A 64 -4.56 -4.53 -1.18
CA PRO A 64 -4.20 -3.13 -1.24
C PRO A 64 -4.27 -2.64 -2.68
N LEU A 65 -4.77 -1.42 -2.89
CA LEU A 65 -4.81 -0.78 -4.21
C LEU A 65 -3.41 -0.41 -4.72
N ILE A 66 -2.43 -0.36 -3.84
CA ILE A 66 -1.03 -0.03 -4.11
C ILE A 66 -0.20 -1.20 -3.59
N PHE A 67 0.47 -1.91 -4.50
CA PHE A 67 1.29 -3.08 -4.17
C PHE A 67 2.78 -2.74 -4.08
N ASP A 68 3.23 -1.75 -4.85
CA ASP A 68 4.64 -1.44 -5.09
C ASP A 68 4.97 0.01 -4.74
N LEU A 69 4.27 0.61 -3.76
CA LEU A 69 4.63 1.95 -3.30
C LEU A 69 6.08 1.97 -2.86
N ASP A 70 6.86 2.82 -3.47
CA ASP A 70 8.23 3.09 -3.06
C ASP A 70 8.46 4.61 -2.95
N ALA A 71 9.42 4.97 -2.12
CA ALA A 71 9.82 6.35 -1.89
C ALA A 71 11.34 6.38 -1.77
N THR A 72 12.03 6.70 -2.89
CA THR A 72 13.48 6.67 -2.96
C THR A 72 14.09 8.04 -2.72
N ASP A 73 15.21 8.08 -2.00
CA ASP A 73 16.00 9.27 -1.81
C ASP A 73 16.92 9.57 -3.02
N GLU A 74 17.77 10.60 -2.90
CA GLU A 74 18.71 11.02 -3.95
C GLU A 74 19.79 9.96 -4.25
N ALA A 75 20.03 9.02 -3.34
CA ALA A 75 20.96 7.89 -3.55
C ALA A 75 20.28 6.68 -4.21
N GLY A 76 18.95 6.72 -4.37
CA GLY A 76 18.14 5.62 -4.89
C GLY A 76 17.77 4.58 -3.84
N GLU A 77 17.99 4.88 -2.55
CA GLU A 77 17.63 3.99 -1.45
C GLU A 77 16.18 4.21 -1.01
N SER A 78 15.44 3.13 -0.80
CA SER A 78 14.06 3.20 -0.31
C SER A 78 14.00 3.69 1.13
N GLN A 79 13.15 4.67 1.37
CA GLN A 79 12.91 5.24 2.70
C GLN A 79 11.49 4.92 3.22
N LEU A 80 10.77 4.07 2.49
CA LEU A 80 9.36 3.79 2.78
C LEU A 80 9.18 3.11 4.16
N GLU A 81 10.06 2.17 4.53
CA GLU A 81 9.97 1.48 5.81
C GLU A 81 10.07 2.45 6.99
N GLU A 82 10.99 3.43 6.93
CA GLU A 82 11.11 4.47 7.94
C GLU A 82 9.87 5.37 8.00
N MET A 83 9.30 5.71 6.84
CA MET A 83 8.10 6.55 6.77
C MET A 83 6.85 5.86 7.31
N LEU A 84 6.79 4.53 7.27
CA LEU A 84 5.68 3.72 7.76
C LEU A 84 5.89 3.19 9.19
N ALA A 85 7.07 3.42 9.79
CA ALA A 85 7.39 2.96 11.13
C ALA A 85 6.45 3.55 12.20
N GLU A 86 6.50 2.97 13.41
CA GLU A 86 5.70 3.41 14.56
C GLU A 86 5.78 4.93 14.79
N GLY A 87 4.65 5.56 15.07
CA GLY A 87 4.52 6.99 15.29
C GLY A 87 3.74 7.70 14.19
N TYR A 88 3.73 9.04 14.25
CA TYR A 88 3.04 9.86 13.25
C TYR A 88 3.97 10.25 12.12
N THR A 89 3.43 10.25 10.89
CA THR A 89 4.13 10.71 9.68
C THR A 89 3.20 11.59 8.86
N LEU A 90 3.69 12.74 8.40
CA LEU A 90 2.99 13.59 7.42
C LEU A 90 3.66 13.45 6.06
N TRP A 91 2.86 13.17 5.05
CA TRP A 91 3.28 13.22 3.65
C TRP A 91 2.71 14.44 2.94
N HIS A 92 3.58 15.22 2.32
CA HIS A 92 3.22 16.17 1.27
C HIS A 92 3.27 15.42 -0.05
N VAL A 93 2.14 15.25 -0.71
CA VAL A 93 2.04 14.48 -1.95
C VAL A 93 1.79 15.43 -3.11
N SER A 94 2.78 15.56 -4.00
CA SER A 94 2.66 16.37 -5.22
C SER A 94 2.93 15.52 -6.45
N LYS A 95 1.89 15.33 -7.26
CA LYS A 95 1.96 14.58 -8.52
C LYS A 95 2.70 15.34 -9.62
N ASP A 96 2.81 16.64 -9.47
CA ASP A 96 3.46 17.57 -10.37
C ASP A 96 3.79 18.85 -9.59
N LEU A 97 5.07 19.06 -9.29
CA LEU A 97 5.53 20.21 -8.50
C LEU A 97 5.32 21.54 -9.23
N GLU A 98 5.54 21.58 -10.55
CA GLU A 98 5.36 22.80 -11.35
C GLU A 98 3.87 23.17 -11.43
N ALA A 99 3.00 22.21 -11.70
CA ALA A 99 1.56 22.44 -11.77
C ALA A 99 0.94 22.74 -10.38
N SER A 100 1.62 22.42 -9.29
CA SER A 100 1.18 22.80 -7.94
C SER A 100 1.30 24.32 -7.71
N GLU A 101 2.24 24.98 -8.39
CA GLU A 101 2.49 26.43 -8.29
C GLU A 101 2.67 26.90 -6.81
N GLY A 102 3.16 26.01 -5.95
CA GLY A 102 3.31 26.28 -4.52
C GLY A 102 1.99 26.51 -3.75
N ARG A 103 0.86 26.04 -4.29
CA ARG A 103 -0.46 26.19 -3.63
C ARG A 103 -0.47 25.55 -2.25
N GLY A 104 -0.88 26.32 -1.24
CA GLY A 104 -0.94 25.87 0.15
C GLY A 104 0.43 25.59 0.77
N GLN A 105 1.52 25.99 0.13
CA GLN A 105 2.86 25.63 0.58
C GLN A 105 3.23 26.30 1.92
N SER A 106 2.76 27.50 2.17
CA SER A 106 3.00 28.18 3.45
C SER A 106 2.32 27.44 4.62
N GLU A 107 1.09 26.96 4.41
CA GLU A 107 0.31 26.18 5.36
C GLU A 107 0.94 24.80 5.58
N ILE A 108 1.37 24.14 4.50
CA ILE A 108 2.08 22.87 4.59
C ILE A 108 3.39 23.02 5.36
N ASN A 109 4.17 24.08 5.07
CA ASN A 109 5.41 24.36 5.78
C ASN A 109 5.17 24.58 7.28
N ALA A 110 4.12 25.36 7.64
CA ALA A 110 3.76 25.62 9.03
C ALA A 110 3.37 24.31 9.77
N LEU A 111 2.50 23.51 9.18
CA LEU A 111 2.11 22.21 9.74
C LEU A 111 3.31 21.27 9.91
N PHE A 112 4.20 21.22 8.91
CA PHE A 112 5.38 20.34 8.94
C PHE A 112 6.42 20.82 9.96
N ALA A 113 6.55 22.12 10.16
CA ALA A 113 7.40 22.68 11.22
C ALA A 113 6.85 22.31 12.62
N ASP A 114 5.53 22.42 12.82
CA ASP A 114 4.87 22.01 14.06
C ASP A 114 4.99 20.49 14.27
N ALA A 115 4.80 19.69 13.23
CA ALA A 115 4.98 18.24 13.26
C ALA A 115 6.39 17.83 13.71
N LYS A 116 7.42 18.48 13.18
CA LYS A 116 8.80 18.24 13.58
C LYS A 116 9.05 18.56 15.06
N LEU A 117 8.47 19.66 15.58
CA LEU A 117 8.56 19.99 17.01
C LEU A 117 7.86 18.96 17.90
N ASN A 118 6.83 18.31 17.40
CA ASN A 118 6.11 17.23 18.07
C ASN A 118 6.72 15.84 17.84
N GLY A 119 7.88 15.74 17.21
CA GLY A 119 8.57 14.48 16.95
C GLY A 119 7.95 13.61 15.86
N TRP A 120 7.11 14.19 14.99
CA TRP A 120 6.54 13.49 13.84
C TRP A 120 7.52 13.47 12.68
N ARG A 121 7.46 12.43 11.87
CA ARG A 121 8.18 12.36 10.59
C ARG A 121 7.47 13.17 9.53
N THR A 122 8.26 13.77 8.63
CA THR A 122 7.74 14.57 7.52
C THR A 122 8.47 14.21 6.24
N ALA A 123 7.75 13.99 5.15
CA ALA A 123 8.30 13.66 3.85
C ALA A 123 7.43 14.22 2.72
N ALA A 124 8.06 14.58 1.59
CA ALA A 124 7.35 14.86 0.36
C ALA A 124 7.53 13.71 -0.63
N LEU A 125 6.44 13.29 -1.26
CA LEU A 125 6.41 12.27 -2.31
C LEU A 125 6.09 12.94 -3.64
N THR A 126 6.95 12.75 -4.65
CA THR A 126 6.82 13.40 -5.96
C THR A 126 7.57 12.62 -7.04
N PRO A 127 7.13 12.62 -8.31
CA PRO A 127 7.89 12.08 -9.43
C PRO A 127 8.90 13.09 -9.99
N ALA A 128 9.04 14.25 -9.37
CA ALA A 128 9.88 15.34 -9.88
C ALA A 128 11.36 14.98 -9.86
N THR A 129 12.12 15.56 -10.78
CA THR A 129 13.58 15.43 -10.83
C THR A 129 14.24 16.18 -9.69
N LEU A 130 15.48 15.85 -9.38
CA LEU A 130 16.28 16.55 -8.36
C LEU A 130 16.40 18.05 -8.62
N GLU A 131 16.51 18.46 -9.89
CA GLU A 131 16.58 19.87 -10.28
C GLU A 131 15.26 20.60 -9.95
N GLN A 132 14.12 20.01 -10.30
CA GLN A 132 12.80 20.55 -9.99
C GLN A 132 12.56 20.64 -8.47
N VAL A 133 12.96 19.60 -7.73
CA VAL A 133 12.89 19.59 -6.25
C VAL A 133 13.75 20.69 -5.66
N THR A 134 14.97 20.88 -6.17
CA THR A 134 15.89 21.90 -5.67
C THR A 134 15.33 23.30 -5.88
N SER A 135 14.83 23.60 -7.08
CA SER A 135 14.17 24.88 -7.37
C SER A 135 12.95 25.10 -6.47
N PHE A 136 12.09 24.10 -6.37
CA PHE A 136 10.89 24.18 -5.53
C PHE A 136 11.20 24.44 -4.06
N LYS A 137 12.21 23.75 -3.49
CA LYS A 137 12.65 23.96 -2.10
C LYS A 137 13.14 25.39 -1.87
N GLN A 138 13.87 25.98 -2.83
CA GLN A 138 14.35 27.36 -2.75
C GLN A 138 13.22 28.37 -2.87
N ASP A 139 12.36 28.20 -3.87
CA ASP A 139 11.28 29.15 -4.18
C ASP A 139 10.19 29.17 -3.08
N HIS A 140 9.92 28.01 -2.51
CA HIS A 140 8.83 27.81 -1.55
C HIS A 140 9.28 27.53 -0.11
N GLN A 141 10.58 27.59 0.17
CA GLN A 141 11.17 27.41 1.52
C GLN A 141 10.80 26.05 2.19
N ALA A 142 10.66 24.98 1.40
CA ALA A 142 10.38 23.66 1.93
C ALA A 142 11.64 23.04 2.56
N THR A 143 11.58 22.72 3.87
CA THR A 143 12.75 22.28 4.67
C THR A 143 12.75 20.80 5.01
N TYR A 144 11.81 20.02 4.49
CA TYR A 144 11.68 18.58 4.67
C TYR A 144 12.24 17.79 3.48
N GLY A 145 12.42 16.48 3.66
CA GLY A 145 12.92 15.58 2.62
C GLY A 145 11.91 15.37 1.49
N PHE A 146 12.43 15.28 0.27
CA PHE A 146 11.67 14.92 -0.92
C PHE A 146 12.14 13.56 -1.41
N TYR A 147 11.21 12.71 -1.81
CA TYR A 147 11.45 11.33 -2.21
C TYR A 147 10.74 11.05 -3.53
N THR A 148 11.43 10.35 -4.40
CA THR A 148 10.90 10.00 -5.71
C THR A 148 9.91 8.84 -5.58
N THR A 149 8.74 9.00 -6.19
CA THR A 149 7.64 8.02 -6.14
C THR A 149 6.96 7.97 -7.51
N ASP A 150 6.46 6.79 -7.90
CA ASP A 150 5.74 6.64 -9.17
C ASP A 150 4.48 7.54 -9.24
N PRO A 151 4.29 8.31 -10.31
CA PRO A 151 3.17 9.21 -10.44
C PRO A 151 1.80 8.52 -10.50
N THR A 152 1.75 7.24 -10.87
CA THR A 152 0.50 6.47 -10.90
C THR A 152 0.00 6.21 -9.49
N GLU A 153 0.90 5.87 -8.58
CA GLU A 153 0.59 5.61 -7.17
C GLU A 153 0.16 6.89 -6.45
N LEU A 154 0.83 8.01 -6.73
CA LEU A 154 0.45 9.30 -6.14
C LEU A 154 -0.98 9.72 -6.50
N LYS A 155 -1.49 9.35 -7.68
CA LYS A 155 -2.88 9.61 -8.10
C LYS A 155 -3.90 8.81 -7.28
N ILE A 156 -3.50 7.64 -6.76
CA ILE A 156 -4.33 6.81 -5.89
C ILE A 156 -4.32 7.38 -4.47
N ILE A 157 -3.15 7.85 -4.01
CA ILE A 157 -2.98 8.39 -2.65
C ILE A 157 -3.80 9.65 -2.45
N VAL A 158 -3.69 10.65 -3.34
CA VAL A 158 -4.42 11.92 -3.25
C VAL A 158 -5.04 12.33 -4.57
N ARG A 159 -6.20 13.00 -4.48
CA ARG A 159 -6.86 13.60 -5.67
C ARG A 159 -6.36 15.01 -5.98
N SER A 160 -6.04 15.80 -4.95
CA SER A 160 -5.52 17.17 -5.09
C SER A 160 -4.05 17.17 -5.54
N ASN A 161 -3.57 18.33 -5.99
CA ASN A 161 -2.16 18.58 -6.26
C ASN A 161 -1.82 20.00 -5.78
N PRO A 162 -1.10 20.14 -4.65
CA PRO A 162 -0.70 19.07 -3.75
C PRO A 162 -1.82 18.59 -2.80
N GLY A 163 -1.54 17.55 -2.04
CA GLY A 163 -2.33 17.07 -0.91
C GLY A 163 -1.44 16.71 0.27
N VAL A 164 -2.02 16.61 1.45
CA VAL A 164 -1.35 16.15 2.67
C VAL A 164 -2.00 14.91 3.21
N VAL A 165 -1.21 13.95 3.68
CA VAL A 165 -1.67 12.68 4.26
C VAL A 165 -1.07 12.53 5.65
N LEU A 166 -1.90 12.24 6.63
CA LEU A 166 -1.48 11.86 7.98
C LEU A 166 -1.52 10.35 8.12
N LEU A 167 -0.41 9.78 8.58
CA LEU A 167 -0.31 8.37 8.94
C LEU A 167 -0.02 8.22 10.44
N LYS A 168 -0.51 7.13 11.01
CA LYS A 168 -0.15 6.64 12.35
C LYS A 168 0.23 5.17 12.23
N ASP A 169 1.45 4.82 12.59
CA ASP A 169 1.96 3.45 12.52
C ASP A 169 1.76 2.83 11.11
N GLY A 170 2.07 3.60 10.06
CA GLY A 170 1.89 3.21 8.66
C GLY A 170 0.45 3.22 8.15
N VAL A 171 -0.55 3.49 9.00
CA VAL A 171 -1.96 3.50 8.62
C VAL A 171 -2.46 4.92 8.38
N VAL A 172 -3.07 5.17 7.22
CA VAL A 172 -3.65 6.46 6.87
C VAL A 172 -4.77 6.81 7.84
N GLN A 173 -4.63 7.95 8.53
CA GLN A 173 -5.62 8.50 9.45
C GLN A 173 -6.49 9.55 8.76
N ASN A 174 -5.86 10.44 7.98
CA ASN A 174 -6.57 11.50 7.30
C ASN A 174 -5.85 11.96 6.02
N LYS A 175 -6.59 12.63 5.13
CA LYS A 175 -6.08 13.22 3.90
C LYS A 175 -6.74 14.57 3.68
N TRP A 176 -5.95 15.59 3.32
CA TRP A 176 -6.45 16.93 3.04
C TRP A 176 -6.00 17.39 1.65
N ALA A 177 -6.86 18.14 0.99
CA ALA A 177 -6.43 18.95 -0.14
C ALA A 177 -5.64 20.15 0.40
N TRP A 178 -4.80 20.75 -0.42
CA TRP A 178 -3.97 21.91 -0.04
C TRP A 178 -4.77 23.09 0.58
N ARG A 179 -6.06 23.21 0.27
CA ARG A 179 -6.95 24.24 0.82
C ARG A 179 -7.41 23.98 2.24
N ASP A 180 -7.39 22.71 2.64
CA ASP A 180 -7.99 22.22 3.88
C ASP A 180 -6.91 21.68 4.84
N VAL A 181 -5.65 22.08 4.62
CA VAL A 181 -4.51 21.66 5.45
C VAL A 181 -4.67 22.20 6.86
N PRO A 182 -4.58 21.35 7.91
CA PRO A 182 -4.65 21.80 9.31
C PRO A 182 -3.57 22.80 9.66
N VAL A 183 -3.88 23.72 10.57
CA VAL A 183 -2.94 24.76 11.00
C VAL A 183 -1.79 24.18 11.86
N ASN A 184 -2.07 23.08 12.59
CA ASN A 184 -1.12 22.42 13.50
C ASN A 184 -1.49 20.93 13.73
N CYS A 185 -0.63 20.21 14.45
CA CYS A 185 -0.85 18.80 14.78
C CYS A 185 -2.09 18.54 15.63
N GLY A 186 -2.46 19.45 16.54
CA GLY A 186 -3.68 19.34 17.35
C GLY A 186 -4.92 19.28 16.46
N GLU A 187 -5.04 20.19 15.52
CA GLU A 187 -6.13 20.21 14.56
C GLU A 187 -6.09 18.97 13.65
N ALA A 188 -4.90 18.56 13.22
CA ALA A 188 -4.73 17.34 12.42
C ALA A 188 -5.23 16.07 13.12
N LEU A 189 -5.16 16.03 14.46
CA LEU A 189 -5.68 14.94 15.30
C LEU A 189 -7.15 15.14 15.72
N GLY A 190 -7.78 16.25 15.33
CA GLY A 190 -9.15 16.59 15.75
C GLY A 190 -9.26 16.98 17.23
N THR A 191 -8.17 17.35 17.86
CA THR A 191 -8.15 17.90 19.22
C THR A 191 -8.27 19.41 19.15
N HIS A 192 -9.43 19.93 19.52
CA HIS A 192 -9.72 21.38 19.61
C HIS A 192 -9.38 21.93 20.99
#